data_d85de2834e53ecb7a61fd53048f9761a
#
_entry.id   d85de2834e53ecb7a61fd53048f9761a
#
_cell.length_a   1.000
_cell.length_b   1.000
_cell.length_c   1.000
_cell.angle_alpha   90.00
_cell.angle_beta   90.00
_cell.angle_gamma   90.00
#
_symmetry.space_group_name_H-M   'P 1'
#
loop_
_entity.id
_entity.type
_entity.pdbx_description
1 polymer ?
#
loop_
_entity_poly.entity_id
_entity_poly.type
_entity_poly.pdbx_seq_one_letter_code
_entity_poly.pdbx_strand_id
1 'polypeptide(L)'
;MKIKVQKIDGKASGDIELSDDVFGIEPRADILHRVVTWQLENRRGTARPTRERSDVARTGKKFGKQKGGGTARHGDRAAPIFIGGGKAHGARKRDFEQSLNKKIRALGLKMALSSKAKDGLVVVDSLELTDAKTKLLKGHLATAGLKGKVLVIDGEQVDAGFKKAAGNLPGINVMPAMGANVYDILNHDTLVLTKAAVEKLEARFNG
;
A
#
# COMPACT_ATOMS: atom_id res chain seq x y z
N MET A 1 27.62 -2.40 -2.54
CA MET A 1 27.25 -3.77 -2.12
C MET A 1 27.10 -4.66 -3.34
N LYS A 2 27.71 -5.88 -3.40
CA LYS A 2 27.61 -6.79 -4.57
C LYS A 2 26.55 -7.85 -4.32
N ILE A 3 25.65 -8.06 -5.28
CA ILE A 3 24.58 -9.08 -5.21
C ILE A 3 24.59 -9.90 -6.50
N LYS A 4 24.35 -11.20 -6.36
CA LYS A 4 24.24 -12.12 -7.50
C LYS A 4 22.92 -11.89 -8.24
N VAL A 5 23.01 -11.78 -9.55
CA VAL A 5 21.86 -11.69 -10.45
C VAL A 5 21.46 -13.08 -10.89
N GLN A 6 20.17 -13.36 -10.88
CA GLN A 6 19.58 -14.61 -11.31
C GLN A 6 18.70 -14.38 -12.54
N LYS A 7 18.50 -15.40 -13.34
CA LYS A 7 17.39 -15.47 -14.28
C LYS A 7 16.13 -15.89 -13.52
N ILE A 8 14.97 -15.64 -14.10
CA ILE A 8 13.69 -16.05 -13.51
C ILE A 8 13.61 -17.57 -13.23
N ASP A 9 14.41 -18.36 -13.93
CA ASP A 9 14.55 -19.81 -13.73
C ASP A 9 15.49 -20.18 -12.57
N GLY A 10 15.99 -19.22 -11.79
CA GLY A 10 16.93 -19.44 -10.69
C GLY A 10 18.39 -19.64 -11.10
N LYS A 11 18.73 -19.58 -12.40
CA LYS A 11 20.11 -19.69 -12.88
C LYS A 11 20.87 -18.40 -12.66
N ALA A 12 22.13 -18.48 -12.22
CA ALA A 12 22.99 -17.32 -12.08
C ALA A 12 23.26 -16.63 -13.45
N SER A 13 23.16 -15.29 -13.48
CA SER A 13 23.35 -14.46 -14.67
C SER A 13 24.44 -13.39 -14.52
N GLY A 14 25.20 -13.42 -13.42
CA GLY A 14 26.28 -12.46 -13.15
C GLY A 14 26.11 -11.76 -11.79
N ASP A 15 26.81 -10.67 -11.61
CA ASP A 15 26.76 -9.85 -10.39
C ASP A 15 26.39 -8.41 -10.75
N ILE A 16 25.76 -7.71 -9.83
CA ILE A 16 25.45 -6.27 -9.92
C ILE A 16 25.98 -5.57 -8.67
N GLU A 17 26.50 -4.37 -8.84
CA GLU A 17 26.86 -3.49 -7.73
C GLU A 17 25.71 -2.55 -7.41
N LEU A 18 25.23 -2.59 -6.17
CA LEU A 18 24.21 -1.70 -5.65
C LEU A 18 24.85 -0.54 -4.89
N SER A 19 24.31 0.66 -5.04
CA SER A 19 24.75 1.85 -4.32
C SER A 19 24.46 1.73 -2.82
N ASP A 20 25.47 1.92 -1.99
CA ASP A 20 25.33 1.89 -0.53
C ASP A 20 24.50 3.08 -0.01
N ASP A 21 24.44 4.18 -0.77
CA ASP A 21 23.58 5.34 -0.44
C ASP A 21 22.08 5.04 -0.52
N VAL A 22 21.69 3.97 -1.22
CA VAL A 22 20.29 3.57 -1.41
C VAL A 22 19.99 2.27 -0.68
N PHE A 23 20.90 1.30 -0.71
CA PHE A 23 20.67 -0.05 -0.19
C PHE A 23 21.47 -0.37 1.08
N GLY A 24 22.37 0.53 1.51
CA GLY A 24 23.26 0.34 2.67
C GLY A 24 22.85 1.08 3.94
N ILE A 25 21.75 1.80 3.93
CA ILE A 25 21.30 2.63 5.07
C ILE A 25 20.73 1.76 6.19
N GLU A 26 21.06 2.10 7.44
CA GLU A 26 20.48 1.42 8.60
C GLU A 26 18.98 1.75 8.73
N PRO A 27 18.09 0.73 8.72
CA PRO A 27 16.65 0.95 8.81
C PRO A 27 16.23 1.47 10.20
N ARG A 28 15.48 2.58 10.21
CA ARG A 28 14.88 3.14 11.43
C ARG A 28 13.37 2.92 11.41
N ALA A 29 12.89 2.20 12.42
CA ALA A 29 11.47 1.83 12.54
C ALA A 29 10.54 3.04 12.67
N ASP A 30 10.95 4.12 13.35
CA ASP A 30 10.17 5.34 13.52
C ASP A 30 9.90 6.05 12.18
N ILE A 31 10.90 6.13 11.30
CA ILE A 31 10.76 6.75 9.97
C ILE A 31 9.87 5.88 9.08
N LEU A 32 10.12 4.58 9.05
CA LEU A 32 9.32 3.63 8.28
C LEU A 32 7.86 3.67 8.72
N HIS A 33 7.58 3.67 10.02
CA HIS A 33 6.23 3.79 10.57
C HIS A 33 5.53 5.08 10.14
N ARG A 34 6.21 6.24 10.20
CA ARG A 34 5.65 7.52 9.73
C ARG A 34 5.26 7.48 8.26
N VAL A 35 6.12 6.92 7.41
CA VAL A 35 5.84 6.83 5.97
C VAL A 35 4.70 5.87 5.69
N VAL A 36 4.65 4.72 6.36
CA VAL A 36 3.55 3.75 6.23
C VAL A 36 2.22 4.37 6.69
N THR A 37 2.19 5.03 7.85
CA THR A 37 0.99 5.71 8.36
C THR A 37 0.52 6.78 7.38
N TRP A 38 1.44 7.62 6.86
CA TRP A 38 1.14 8.62 5.84
C TRP A 38 0.52 8.00 4.58
N GLN A 39 1.06 6.88 4.09
CA GLN A 39 0.52 6.19 2.90
C GLN A 39 -0.87 5.61 3.15
N LEU A 40 -1.09 5.00 4.32
CA LEU A 40 -2.39 4.42 4.68
C LEU A 40 -3.47 5.49 4.89
N GLU A 41 -3.15 6.61 5.55
CA GLU A 41 -4.11 7.70 5.74
C GLU A 41 -4.48 8.35 4.39
N ASN A 42 -3.53 8.54 3.48
CA ASN A 42 -3.83 9.10 2.15
C ASN A 42 -4.59 8.12 1.23
N ARG A 43 -4.50 6.81 1.46
CA ARG A 43 -5.34 5.80 0.78
C ARG A 43 -6.74 5.71 1.38
N ARG A 44 -6.93 6.23 2.58
CA ARG A 44 -8.20 6.15 3.28
C ARG A 44 -9.23 7.06 2.65
N GLY A 45 -10.34 6.49 2.20
CA GLY A 45 -11.46 7.26 1.66
C GLY A 45 -12.11 8.15 2.71
N THR A 46 -12.81 9.19 2.26
CA THR A 46 -13.60 10.08 3.12
C THR A 46 -14.61 9.28 3.97
N ALA A 47 -14.71 9.62 5.26
CA ALA A 47 -15.69 9.00 6.13
C ALA A 47 -17.13 9.29 5.64
N ARG A 48 -17.99 8.28 5.65
CA ARG A 48 -19.41 8.45 5.36
C ARG A 48 -20.07 9.24 6.51
N PRO A 49 -20.71 10.39 6.25
CA PRO A 49 -21.38 11.14 7.29
C PRO A 49 -22.62 10.40 7.76
N THR A 50 -22.89 10.48 9.04
CA THR A 50 -24.19 10.10 9.61
C THR A 50 -25.10 11.33 9.64
N ARG A 51 -26.40 11.12 9.54
CA ARG A 51 -27.38 12.19 9.64
C ARG A 51 -27.63 12.55 11.10
N GLU A 52 -27.42 13.81 11.42
CA GLU A 52 -27.79 14.39 12.72
C GLU A 52 -29.28 14.78 12.72
N ARG A 53 -29.74 15.25 13.84
CA ARG A 53 -31.15 15.66 14.01
C ARG A 53 -31.63 16.66 12.95
N SER A 54 -30.78 17.60 12.57
CA SER A 54 -31.09 18.60 11.55
C SER A 54 -31.07 18.06 10.11
N ASP A 55 -30.36 16.94 9.88
CA ASP A 55 -30.19 16.37 8.54
C ASP A 55 -31.25 15.32 8.20
N VAL A 56 -32.04 14.89 9.19
CA VAL A 56 -33.09 13.89 9.01
C VAL A 56 -34.33 14.55 8.47
N ALA A 57 -34.84 14.10 7.32
CA ALA A 57 -36.10 14.57 6.75
C ALA A 57 -37.27 14.05 7.58
N ARG A 58 -37.68 14.81 8.59
CA ARG A 58 -38.81 14.54 9.47
C ARG A 58 -39.53 15.83 9.83
N THR A 59 -40.74 15.71 10.32
CA THR A 59 -41.48 16.85 10.83
C THR A 59 -40.83 17.44 12.07
N GLY A 60 -40.63 18.75 12.09
CA GLY A 60 -40.15 19.52 13.26
C GLY A 60 -41.28 19.78 14.31
N LYS A 61 -42.51 19.27 14.07
CA LYS A 61 -43.64 19.46 15.00
C LYS A 61 -43.34 18.79 16.32
N LYS A 62 -43.60 19.48 17.41
CA LYS A 62 -43.53 18.95 18.77
C LYS A 62 -44.37 17.68 18.90
N PHE A 63 -43.81 16.61 19.45
CA PHE A 63 -44.44 15.28 19.52
C PHE A 63 -45.72 15.26 20.37
N GLY A 64 -45.78 16.01 21.46
CA GLY A 64 -46.91 16.04 22.34
C GLY A 64 -47.02 17.35 23.10
N LYS A 65 -48.09 17.48 23.91
CA LYS A 65 -48.31 18.65 24.78
C LYS A 65 -47.21 18.76 25.84
N GLN A 66 -46.90 19.97 26.30
CA GLN A 66 -45.86 20.22 27.31
C GLN A 66 -46.19 19.63 28.67
N LYS A 67 -47.47 19.58 29.01
CA LYS A 67 -48.02 19.08 30.29
C LYS A 67 -49.30 18.29 30.05
N GLY A 68 -49.70 17.47 31.02
CA GLY A 68 -51.00 16.76 31.01
C GLY A 68 -50.93 15.37 30.35
N GLY A 69 -49.79 14.87 29.91
CA GLY A 69 -49.66 13.55 29.26
C GLY A 69 -49.06 12.45 30.14
N GLY A 70 -48.61 12.73 31.35
CA GLY A 70 -47.99 11.74 32.25
C GLY A 70 -46.64 11.13 31.74
N THR A 71 -46.14 11.58 30.58
CA THR A 71 -44.94 11.06 29.93
C THR A 71 -43.83 12.09 29.91
N ALA A 72 -42.59 11.65 29.60
CA ALA A 72 -41.45 12.54 29.44
C ALA A 72 -41.71 13.62 28.38
N ARG A 73 -41.12 14.79 28.60
CA ARG A 73 -41.24 15.92 27.66
C ARG A 73 -40.31 15.70 26.49
N HIS A 74 -40.88 15.78 25.27
CA HIS A 74 -40.13 15.62 24.03
C HIS A 74 -40.33 16.82 23.10
N GLY A 75 -39.33 17.12 22.29
CA GLY A 75 -39.44 18.03 21.14
C GLY A 75 -40.05 17.33 19.93
N ASP A 76 -39.30 17.27 18.85
CA ASP A 76 -39.67 16.56 17.63
C ASP A 76 -39.19 15.08 17.64
N ARG A 77 -39.68 14.30 16.69
CA ARG A 77 -39.28 12.90 16.50
C ARG A 77 -37.96 12.72 15.79
N ALA A 78 -37.27 13.79 15.35
CA ALA A 78 -35.94 13.73 14.76
C ALA A 78 -34.88 13.56 15.83
N ALA A 79 -35.18 13.75 17.11
CA ALA A 79 -34.23 13.58 18.21
C ALA A 79 -33.61 12.16 18.25
N PRO A 80 -32.34 12.02 18.66
CA PRO A 80 -31.61 10.72 18.66
C PRO A 80 -32.26 9.63 19.55
N ILE A 81 -33.05 10.03 20.51
CA ILE A 81 -33.74 9.12 21.44
C ILE A 81 -34.86 8.29 20.76
N PHE A 82 -35.34 8.74 19.61
CA PHE A 82 -36.39 8.03 18.88
C PHE A 82 -35.83 7.09 17.81
N ILE A 83 -36.49 5.96 17.60
CA ILE A 83 -36.18 5.04 16.51
C ILE A 83 -36.32 5.77 15.17
N GLY A 84 -35.26 5.74 14.36
CA GLY A 84 -35.17 6.47 13.09
C GLY A 84 -34.94 8.00 13.26
N GLY A 85 -34.64 8.49 14.45
CA GLY A 85 -34.12 9.83 14.68
C GLY A 85 -32.67 9.99 14.20
N GLY A 86 -32.15 11.21 14.32
CA GLY A 86 -30.75 11.52 13.98
C GLY A 86 -29.75 10.81 14.88
N LYS A 87 -28.52 10.65 14.42
CA LYS A 87 -27.42 10.08 15.22
C LYS A 87 -26.80 11.17 16.10
N ALA A 88 -26.74 10.94 17.41
CA ALA A 88 -26.00 11.80 18.33
C ALA A 88 -24.48 11.57 18.15
N HIS A 89 -23.70 12.64 18.03
CA HIS A 89 -22.24 12.58 17.88
C HIS A 89 -21.77 11.59 16.81
N GLY A 90 -22.47 11.52 15.68
CA GLY A 90 -22.13 10.64 14.58
C GLY A 90 -20.91 11.07 13.79
N ALA A 91 -20.41 10.19 12.95
CA ALA A 91 -19.32 10.48 12.06
C ALA A 91 -19.67 11.62 11.09
N ARG A 92 -18.77 12.61 10.93
CA ARG A 92 -18.89 13.71 9.98
C ARG A 92 -17.95 13.51 8.81
N LYS A 93 -18.30 14.06 7.65
CA LYS A 93 -17.39 14.07 6.49
C LYS A 93 -16.10 14.79 6.88
N ARG A 94 -14.97 14.13 6.71
CA ARG A 94 -13.63 14.68 6.91
C ARG A 94 -12.65 14.01 5.98
N ASP A 95 -11.61 14.71 5.61
CA ASP A 95 -10.50 14.17 4.85
C ASP A 95 -9.42 13.66 5.81
N PHE A 96 -8.76 12.58 5.40
CA PHE A 96 -7.68 11.96 6.15
C PHE A 96 -6.32 12.24 5.53
N GLU A 97 -6.28 13.07 4.48
CA GLU A 97 -5.05 13.40 3.80
C GLU A 97 -4.06 14.08 4.74
N GLN A 98 -2.86 13.55 4.79
CA GLN A 98 -1.76 14.07 5.58
C GLN A 98 -0.59 14.44 4.68
N SER A 99 0.13 15.50 5.04
CA SER A 99 1.37 15.88 4.39
C SER A 99 2.58 15.28 5.11
N LEU A 100 3.58 14.83 4.35
CA LEU A 100 4.87 14.38 4.89
C LEU A 100 6.00 14.97 4.06
N ASN A 101 7.06 15.45 4.71
CA ASN A 101 8.20 16.09 4.06
C ASN A 101 8.82 15.17 2.99
N LYS A 102 9.11 15.73 1.81
CA LYS A 102 9.70 14.99 0.67
C LYS A 102 10.98 14.23 1.05
N LYS A 103 11.89 14.87 1.81
CA LYS A 103 13.14 14.25 2.28
C LYS A 103 12.89 13.02 3.18
N ILE A 104 11.88 13.07 4.07
CA ILE A 104 11.53 11.93 4.93
C ILE A 104 10.94 10.79 4.10
N ARG A 105 10.12 11.09 3.09
CA ARG A 105 9.57 10.07 2.18
C ARG A 105 10.67 9.37 1.40
N ALA A 106 11.62 10.13 0.85
CA ALA A 106 12.77 9.59 0.13
C ALA A 106 13.66 8.73 1.05
N LEU A 107 13.98 9.22 2.25
CA LEU A 107 14.75 8.49 3.25
C LEU A 107 14.05 7.19 3.67
N GLY A 108 12.74 7.23 3.90
CA GLY A 108 11.95 6.04 4.24
C GLY A 108 11.97 4.98 3.13
N LEU A 109 11.92 5.39 1.85
CA LEU A 109 12.01 4.44 0.73
C LEU A 109 13.41 3.81 0.66
N LYS A 110 14.48 4.58 0.81
CA LYS A 110 15.87 4.06 0.90
C LYS A 110 16.01 3.05 2.04
N MET A 111 15.48 3.37 3.24
CA MET A 111 15.51 2.47 4.40
C MET A 111 14.71 1.18 4.18
N ALA A 112 13.57 1.24 3.48
CA ALA A 112 12.80 0.05 3.14
C ALA A 112 13.55 -0.87 2.17
N LEU A 113 14.20 -0.31 1.15
CA LEU A 113 15.07 -1.04 0.23
C LEU A 113 16.27 -1.65 0.95
N SER A 114 16.92 -0.89 1.83
CA SER A 114 18.05 -1.36 2.66
C SER A 114 17.65 -2.49 3.62
N SER A 115 16.44 -2.44 4.17
CA SER A 115 15.91 -3.53 5.00
C SER A 115 15.79 -4.83 4.20
N LYS A 116 15.28 -4.75 2.97
CA LYS A 116 15.16 -5.92 2.07
C LYS A 116 16.53 -6.36 1.52
N ALA A 117 17.47 -5.44 1.35
CA ALA A 117 18.83 -5.80 0.92
C ALA A 117 19.56 -6.67 1.95
N LYS A 118 19.25 -6.54 3.24
CA LYS A 118 19.77 -7.42 4.30
C LYS A 118 19.15 -8.81 4.23
N ASP A 119 17.80 -8.86 4.11
CA ASP A 119 17.02 -10.10 4.13
C ASP A 119 15.89 -10.05 3.10
N GLY A 120 15.98 -10.84 2.02
CA GLY A 120 14.89 -11.04 1.09
C GLY A 120 14.93 -10.22 -0.19
N LEU A 121 16.11 -9.70 -0.60
CA LEU A 121 16.31 -9.11 -1.91
C LEU A 121 16.85 -10.13 -2.91
N VAL A 122 16.19 -10.22 -4.06
CA VAL A 122 16.62 -11.02 -5.21
C VAL A 122 16.68 -10.10 -6.43
N VAL A 123 17.81 -10.13 -7.16
CA VAL A 123 17.95 -9.37 -8.40
C VAL A 123 17.85 -10.32 -9.58
N VAL A 124 16.96 -9.99 -10.53
CA VAL A 124 16.77 -10.75 -11.77
C VAL A 124 17.22 -9.94 -12.99
N ASP A 125 17.62 -10.63 -14.02
CA ASP A 125 18.08 -10.01 -15.27
C ASP A 125 16.93 -9.35 -16.03
N SER A 126 15.90 -10.15 -16.39
CA SER A 126 14.67 -9.69 -17.07
C SER A 126 13.46 -10.51 -16.61
N LEU A 127 12.26 -9.98 -16.86
CA LEU A 127 10.98 -10.64 -16.55
C LEU A 127 10.33 -11.25 -17.80
N GLU A 128 11.07 -11.36 -18.92
CA GLU A 128 10.53 -11.90 -20.15
C GLU A 128 10.14 -13.37 -19.98
N LEU A 129 8.90 -13.69 -20.32
CA LEU A 129 8.35 -15.05 -20.34
C LEU A 129 8.11 -15.47 -21.78
N THR A 130 8.53 -16.67 -22.13
CA THR A 130 8.22 -17.28 -23.45
C THR A 130 6.72 -17.39 -23.68
N ASP A 131 5.97 -17.80 -22.65
CA ASP A 131 4.51 -17.91 -22.63
C ASP A 131 3.94 -17.20 -21.39
N ALA A 132 2.93 -16.36 -21.57
CA ALA A 132 2.24 -15.64 -20.48
C ALA A 132 1.27 -16.59 -19.72
N LYS A 133 1.77 -17.73 -19.21
CA LYS A 133 0.99 -18.73 -18.47
C LYS A 133 1.31 -18.71 -16.98
N THR A 134 0.27 -18.65 -16.15
CA THR A 134 0.39 -18.66 -14.67
C THR A 134 1.07 -19.92 -14.15
N LYS A 135 0.82 -21.09 -14.78
CA LYS A 135 1.43 -22.37 -14.39
C LYS A 135 2.94 -22.36 -14.55
N LEU A 136 3.44 -21.80 -15.66
CA LEU A 136 4.88 -21.68 -15.93
C LEU A 136 5.54 -20.74 -14.93
N LEU A 137 4.94 -19.56 -14.72
CA LEU A 137 5.44 -18.61 -13.75
C LEU A 137 5.52 -19.19 -12.33
N LYS A 138 4.48 -19.92 -11.90
CA LYS A 138 4.50 -20.60 -10.60
C LYS A 138 5.63 -21.62 -10.48
N GLY A 139 5.92 -22.35 -11.56
CA GLY A 139 7.08 -23.27 -11.63
C GLY A 139 8.40 -22.53 -11.49
N HIS A 140 8.60 -21.45 -12.23
CA HIS A 140 9.83 -20.63 -12.16
C HIS A 140 10.05 -20.02 -10.76
N LEU A 141 9.02 -19.47 -10.15
CA LEU A 141 9.10 -18.91 -8.79
C LEU A 141 9.44 -19.98 -7.73
N ALA A 142 8.89 -21.19 -7.88
CA ALA A 142 9.22 -22.31 -7.00
C ALA A 142 10.68 -22.75 -7.18
N THR A 143 11.18 -22.82 -8.43
CA THR A 143 12.58 -23.17 -8.75
C THR A 143 13.54 -22.09 -8.23
N ALA A 144 13.18 -20.81 -8.34
CA ALA A 144 13.95 -19.69 -7.78
C ALA A 144 13.89 -19.61 -6.24
N GLY A 145 13.13 -20.51 -5.58
CA GLY A 145 13.03 -20.55 -4.12
C GLY A 145 12.21 -19.42 -3.50
N LEU A 146 11.45 -18.68 -4.31
CA LEU A 146 10.63 -17.54 -3.85
C LEU A 146 9.35 -18.06 -3.18
N LYS A 147 9.28 -17.91 -1.87
CA LYS A 147 8.16 -18.34 -1.04
C LYS A 147 7.49 -17.15 -0.37
N GLY A 148 6.21 -17.29 -0.03
CA GLY A 148 5.46 -16.25 0.66
C GLY A 148 4.97 -15.13 -0.27
N LYS A 149 4.90 -13.92 0.26
CA LYS A 149 4.50 -12.73 -0.52
C LYS A 149 5.71 -12.16 -1.26
N VAL A 150 5.60 -12.07 -2.57
CA VAL A 150 6.67 -11.59 -3.45
C VAL A 150 6.25 -10.29 -4.14
N LEU A 151 7.04 -9.25 -3.96
CA LEU A 151 6.92 -8.01 -4.70
C LEU A 151 7.94 -7.98 -5.83
N VAL A 152 7.47 -7.87 -7.06
CA VAL A 152 8.32 -7.74 -8.25
C VAL A 152 8.28 -6.29 -8.73
N ILE A 153 9.44 -5.67 -8.86
CA ILE A 153 9.58 -4.32 -9.40
C ILE A 153 10.37 -4.39 -10.70
N ASP A 154 9.75 -3.93 -11.77
CA ASP A 154 10.35 -3.84 -13.09
C ASP A 154 10.81 -2.41 -13.38
N GLY A 155 11.46 -2.20 -14.52
CA GLY A 155 11.99 -0.93 -14.98
C GLY A 155 10.92 0.17 -15.11
N GLU A 156 10.85 0.79 -16.27
CA GLU A 156 9.90 1.86 -16.53
C GLU A 156 8.48 1.34 -16.75
N GLN A 157 8.38 0.25 -17.48
CA GLN A 157 7.11 -0.46 -17.73
C GLN A 157 7.28 -1.93 -17.38
N VAL A 158 6.22 -2.51 -16.85
CA VAL A 158 6.17 -3.95 -16.54
C VAL A 158 5.92 -4.73 -17.80
N ASP A 159 6.66 -5.83 -18.01
CA ASP A 159 6.38 -6.75 -19.10
C ASP A 159 4.92 -7.22 -19.08
N ALA A 160 4.23 -7.05 -20.22
CA ALA A 160 2.80 -7.35 -20.35
C ALA A 160 2.50 -8.85 -20.16
N GLY A 161 3.39 -9.72 -20.63
CA GLY A 161 3.29 -11.17 -20.47
C GLY A 161 3.40 -11.59 -19.02
N PHE A 162 4.41 -11.07 -18.33
CA PHE A 162 4.63 -11.31 -16.89
C PHE A 162 3.46 -10.79 -16.04
N LYS A 163 3.00 -9.56 -16.31
CA LYS A 163 1.87 -8.97 -15.60
C LYS A 163 0.60 -9.80 -15.71
N LYS A 164 0.29 -10.33 -16.91
CA LYS A 164 -0.86 -11.24 -17.12
C LYS A 164 -0.69 -12.54 -16.37
N ALA A 165 0.50 -13.15 -16.42
CA ALA A 165 0.79 -14.39 -15.73
C ALA A 165 0.74 -14.26 -14.21
N ALA A 166 1.23 -13.14 -13.65
CA ALA A 166 1.28 -12.86 -12.21
C ALA A 166 -0.07 -12.45 -11.62
N GLY A 167 -0.94 -11.80 -12.39
CA GLY A 167 -2.15 -11.16 -11.89
C GLY A 167 -3.14 -12.05 -11.15
N ASN A 168 -3.14 -13.36 -11.42
CA ASN A 168 -4.00 -14.33 -10.73
C ASN A 168 -3.29 -15.13 -9.63
N LEU A 169 -2.02 -14.87 -9.38
CA LEU A 169 -1.28 -15.60 -8.34
C LEU A 169 -1.40 -14.85 -7.01
N PRO A 170 -1.99 -15.48 -5.98
CA PRO A 170 -2.10 -14.85 -4.67
C PRO A 170 -0.71 -14.62 -4.06
N GLY A 171 -0.51 -13.45 -3.48
CA GLY A 171 0.75 -13.07 -2.84
C GLY A 171 1.84 -12.55 -3.78
N ILE A 172 1.59 -12.46 -5.09
CA ILE A 172 2.53 -11.88 -6.04
C ILE A 172 1.99 -10.55 -6.54
N ASN A 173 2.75 -9.48 -6.30
CA ASN A 173 2.45 -8.16 -6.80
C ASN A 173 3.56 -7.68 -7.75
N VAL A 174 3.16 -7.03 -8.83
CA VAL A 174 4.09 -6.53 -9.85
C VAL A 174 3.83 -5.06 -10.08
N MET A 175 4.89 -4.25 -10.06
CA MET A 175 4.78 -2.82 -10.28
C MET A 175 6.02 -2.25 -11.00
N PRO A 176 5.90 -1.11 -11.69
CA PRO A 176 7.05 -0.41 -12.24
C PRO A 176 7.85 0.29 -11.13
N ALA A 177 9.11 0.65 -11.40
CA ALA A 177 10.01 1.32 -10.45
C ALA A 177 9.43 2.64 -9.90
N MET A 178 8.67 3.38 -10.73
CA MET A 178 7.98 4.59 -10.27
C MET A 178 6.89 4.32 -9.24
N GLY A 179 6.27 3.13 -9.24
CA GLY A 179 5.27 2.69 -8.29
C GLY A 179 5.84 2.21 -6.95
N ALA A 180 7.16 2.03 -6.84
CA ALA A 180 7.80 1.55 -5.63
C ALA A 180 7.47 2.43 -4.41
N ASN A 181 6.97 1.81 -3.36
CA ASN A 181 6.55 2.48 -2.14
C ASN A 181 6.87 1.64 -0.90
N VAL A 182 6.98 2.33 0.25
CA VAL A 182 7.43 1.72 1.50
C VAL A 182 6.46 0.65 2.01
N TYR A 183 5.16 0.91 1.92
CA TYR A 183 4.14 -0.02 2.42
C TYR A 183 4.20 -1.37 1.71
N ASP A 184 4.22 -1.36 0.37
CA ASP A 184 4.24 -2.60 -0.40
C ASP A 184 5.57 -3.35 -0.24
N ILE A 185 6.71 -2.65 -0.17
CA ILE A 185 8.03 -3.27 0.08
C ILE A 185 8.04 -3.99 1.44
N LEU A 186 7.53 -3.36 2.50
CA LEU A 186 7.52 -3.97 3.84
C LEU A 186 6.46 -5.06 4.01
N ASN A 187 5.33 -4.97 3.27
CA ASN A 187 4.23 -5.94 3.34
C ASN A 187 4.57 -7.29 2.66
N HIS A 188 5.59 -7.33 1.81
CA HIS A 188 6.03 -8.54 1.12
C HIS A 188 7.27 -9.13 1.78
N ASP A 189 7.38 -10.46 1.78
CA ASP A 189 8.52 -11.16 2.36
C ASP A 189 9.76 -11.01 1.49
N THR A 190 9.60 -11.21 0.19
CA THR A 190 10.70 -11.12 -0.79
C THR A 190 10.46 -9.96 -1.76
N LEU A 191 11.53 -9.20 -2.02
CA LEU A 191 11.59 -8.16 -3.02
C LEU A 191 12.42 -8.64 -4.22
N VAL A 192 11.82 -8.67 -5.39
CA VAL A 192 12.49 -9.01 -6.65
C VAL A 192 12.64 -7.74 -7.48
N LEU A 193 13.88 -7.38 -7.84
CA LEU A 193 14.19 -6.23 -8.69
C LEU A 193 14.78 -6.72 -10.01
N THR A 194 14.37 -6.11 -11.12
CA THR A 194 15.12 -6.27 -12.39
C THR A 194 16.34 -5.36 -12.38
N LYS A 195 17.35 -5.63 -13.21
CA LYS A 195 18.52 -4.72 -13.39
C LYS A 195 18.04 -3.32 -13.76
N ALA A 196 17.10 -3.21 -14.70
CA ALA A 196 16.50 -1.94 -15.12
C ALA A 196 15.78 -1.22 -13.96
N ALA A 197 15.15 -1.97 -13.05
CA ALA A 197 14.51 -1.38 -11.85
C ALA A 197 15.54 -0.80 -10.90
N VAL A 198 16.68 -1.47 -10.69
CA VAL A 198 17.78 -0.96 -9.84
C VAL A 198 18.28 0.38 -10.38
N GLU A 199 18.63 0.45 -11.66
CA GLU A 199 19.11 1.68 -12.30
C GLU A 199 18.11 2.83 -12.18
N LYS A 200 16.81 2.56 -12.40
CA LYS A 200 15.74 3.57 -12.27
C LYS A 200 15.52 4.01 -10.82
N LEU A 201 15.61 3.10 -9.85
CA LEU A 201 15.50 3.46 -8.44
C LEU A 201 16.69 4.31 -7.98
N GLU A 202 17.91 3.98 -8.37
CA GLU A 202 19.09 4.79 -8.06
C GLU A 202 19.00 6.17 -8.72
N ALA A 203 18.62 6.26 -10.00
CA ALA A 203 18.40 7.53 -10.69
C ALA A 203 17.34 8.40 -10.01
N ARG A 204 16.26 7.80 -9.48
CA ARG A 204 15.20 8.50 -8.74
C ARG A 204 15.70 9.23 -7.50
N PHE A 205 16.79 8.77 -6.88
CA PHE A 205 17.33 9.36 -5.66
C PHE A 205 18.49 10.34 -5.91
N ASN A 206 19.08 10.31 -7.10
CA ASN A 206 20.19 11.17 -7.51
C ASN A 206 19.72 12.46 -8.22
N GLY A 207 18.44 12.59 -8.54
CA GLY A 207 17.77 13.79 -9.07
C GLY A 207 16.87 14.42 -8.05
#